data_a7526bf29be14e02564c7c804e697796
#
_entry.id   a7526bf29be14e02564c7c804e697796
#
_cell.length_a   1.000
_cell.length_b   1.000
_cell.length_c   1.000
_cell.angle_alpha   90.00
_cell.angle_beta   90.00
_cell.angle_gamma   90.00
#
_symmetry.space_group_name_H-M   'P 1'
#
loop_
_entity.id
_entity.type
_entity.pdbx_description
1 polymer ?
#
loop_
_entity_poly.entity_id
_entity_poly.type
_entity_poly.pdbx_seq_one_letter_code
_entity_poly.pdbx_strand_id
1 'polypeptide(L)'
;MFAMVGLVLCGRVAQKVRAMRQPALPPVPLAYAFHLSPNCDDRPPDAVINCVVIHATVLNSVEETVQTFLNPAKKVSAHFVVGREGQVVQMVPVEKRAWHAGISELEGVPHVNDYSVGIEIVNRNDGKDPFTDAQYEAVAGIIRFLRARYALPDSRLVSHAAIALPAGRKSDPLGFDFARLCALAK
;
A
#
# COMPACT_ATOMS: atom_id res chain seq x y z
N MET A 1 -47.76 34.86 -41.80
CA MET A 1 -47.82 33.60 -41.08
C MET A 1 -46.39 33.19 -40.77
N PHE A 2 -45.83 33.68 -39.67
CA PHE A 2 -44.42 33.43 -39.29
C PHE A 2 -44.42 32.44 -38.12
N ALA A 3 -43.79 31.30 -38.34
CA ALA A 3 -43.59 30.31 -37.31
C ALA A 3 -42.30 30.62 -36.52
N MET A 4 -42.43 30.93 -35.25
CA MET A 4 -41.29 31.01 -34.30
C MET A 4 -40.87 29.61 -33.91
N VAL A 5 -39.61 29.25 -34.22
CA VAL A 5 -38.96 28.06 -33.70
C VAL A 5 -38.30 28.42 -32.37
N GLY A 6 -38.85 27.93 -31.28
CA GLY A 6 -38.25 28.08 -29.95
C GLY A 6 -37.05 27.15 -29.74
N LEU A 7 -35.89 27.75 -29.53
CA LEU A 7 -34.65 27.04 -29.19
C LEU A 7 -34.64 26.73 -27.68
N VAL A 8 -34.86 25.49 -27.29
CA VAL A 8 -34.73 25.05 -25.90
C VAL A 8 -33.25 24.83 -25.64
N LEU A 9 -32.63 25.75 -24.91
CA LEU A 9 -31.28 25.57 -24.33
C LEU A 9 -31.37 24.65 -23.11
N CYS A 10 -31.00 23.38 -23.31
CA CYS A 10 -30.82 22.41 -22.22
C CYS A 10 -29.51 22.69 -21.53
N GLY A 11 -29.56 23.53 -20.48
CA GLY A 11 -28.42 23.80 -19.60
C GLY A 11 -28.06 22.55 -18.77
N ARG A 12 -26.97 21.88 -19.14
CA ARG A 12 -26.37 20.83 -18.28
C ARG A 12 -25.74 21.52 -17.05
N VAL A 13 -26.43 21.44 -15.91
CA VAL A 13 -25.86 21.78 -14.60
C VAL A 13 -24.90 20.65 -14.24
N ALA A 14 -23.60 20.87 -14.46
CA ALA A 14 -22.56 20.01 -13.97
C ALA A 14 -22.51 20.18 -12.44
N GLN A 15 -23.15 19.29 -11.69
CA GLN A 15 -22.95 19.17 -10.26
C GLN A 15 -21.50 18.76 -10.02
N LYS A 16 -20.64 19.69 -9.56
CA LYS A 16 -19.35 19.39 -8.97
C LYS A 16 -19.60 18.60 -7.69
N VAL A 17 -19.53 17.28 -7.78
CA VAL A 17 -19.44 16.41 -6.59
C VAL A 17 -18.11 16.75 -5.93
N ARG A 18 -18.18 17.54 -4.87
CA ARG A 18 -17.05 17.84 -4.00
C ARG A 18 -16.69 16.51 -3.31
N ALA A 19 -15.61 15.88 -3.76
CA ALA A 19 -15.08 14.68 -3.10
C ALA A 19 -14.88 15.04 -1.62
N MET A 20 -15.74 14.51 -0.76
CA MET A 20 -15.57 14.66 0.68
C MET A 20 -14.28 13.96 1.05
N ARG A 21 -13.26 14.73 1.46
CA ARG A 21 -12.04 14.19 2.02
C ARG A 21 -12.44 13.28 3.19
N GLN A 22 -12.27 11.98 3.02
CA GLN A 22 -12.51 11.06 4.12
C GLN A 22 -11.55 11.41 5.28
N PRO A 23 -12.00 11.39 6.52
CA PRO A 23 -11.12 11.65 7.66
C PRO A 23 -9.99 10.63 7.68
N ALA A 24 -8.79 11.07 8.10
CA ALA A 24 -7.64 10.19 8.24
C ALA A 24 -7.98 8.97 9.12
N LEU A 25 -7.45 7.81 8.73
CA LEU A 25 -7.60 6.63 9.58
C LEU A 25 -6.94 6.88 10.94
N PRO A 26 -7.55 6.42 12.04
CA PRO A 26 -6.86 6.40 13.32
C PRO A 26 -5.57 5.57 13.20
N PRO A 27 -4.57 5.80 14.06
CA PRO A 27 -3.37 4.96 14.10
C PRO A 27 -3.77 3.48 14.13
N VAL A 28 -3.03 2.64 13.41
CA VAL A 28 -3.27 1.19 13.41
C VAL A 28 -3.21 0.69 14.86
N PRO A 29 -4.26 0.05 15.41
CA PRO A 29 -4.27 -0.38 16.80
C PRO A 29 -3.12 -1.31 17.19
N LEU A 30 -2.48 -1.92 16.19
CA LEU A 30 -1.34 -2.83 16.30
C LEU A 30 0.02 -2.13 16.13
N ALA A 31 0.07 -0.84 15.75
CA ALA A 31 1.32 -0.14 15.60
C ALA A 31 1.90 0.20 16.98
N TYR A 32 3.05 -0.38 17.31
CA TYR A 32 3.79 -0.08 18.55
C TYR A 32 4.50 1.28 18.48
N ALA A 33 4.79 1.77 17.26
CA ALA A 33 5.46 3.05 17.03
C ALA A 33 5.04 3.67 15.70
N PHE A 34 5.12 5.00 15.64
CA PHE A 34 4.96 5.78 14.43
C PHE A 34 6.21 6.63 14.21
N HIS A 35 6.89 6.44 13.07
CA HIS A 35 8.06 7.21 12.67
C HIS A 35 7.84 7.74 11.26
N LEU A 36 7.60 9.03 11.10
CA LEU A 36 7.30 9.61 9.79
C LEU A 36 8.54 9.64 8.89
N SER A 37 8.51 8.81 7.84
CA SER A 37 9.52 8.84 6.79
C SER A 37 9.40 10.11 5.93
N PRO A 38 10.52 10.79 5.61
CA PRO A 38 10.53 11.89 4.65
C PRO A 38 10.36 11.42 3.20
N ASN A 39 10.51 10.12 2.93
CA ASN A 39 10.43 9.52 1.61
C ASN A 39 8.98 9.19 1.23
N CYS A 40 8.11 10.18 1.27
CA CYS A 40 6.71 10.07 0.86
C CYS A 40 6.22 11.40 0.28
N ASP A 41 5.10 11.34 -0.43
CA ASP A 41 4.43 12.51 -0.97
C ASP A 41 2.90 12.32 -1.02
N ASP A 42 2.18 13.27 -1.62
CA ASP A 42 0.75 13.12 -1.80
C ASP A 42 0.44 12.14 -2.92
N ARG A 43 -0.62 11.35 -2.75
CA ARG A 43 -1.18 10.55 -3.84
C ARG A 43 -1.79 11.46 -4.89
N PRO A 44 -1.86 11.04 -6.17
CA PRO A 44 -2.65 11.73 -7.18
C PRO A 44 -4.09 11.98 -6.67
N PRO A 45 -4.73 13.11 -7.04
CA PRO A 45 -6.02 13.52 -6.46
C PRO A 45 -7.14 12.49 -6.57
N ASP A 46 -7.13 11.69 -7.65
CA ASP A 46 -8.17 10.68 -7.93
C ASP A 46 -7.72 9.25 -7.62
N ALA A 47 -6.59 9.09 -6.94
CA ALA A 47 -6.07 7.78 -6.58
C ALA A 47 -6.97 7.09 -5.55
N VAL A 48 -7.40 5.88 -5.87
CA VAL A 48 -8.19 5.02 -4.99
C VAL A 48 -7.31 3.89 -4.50
N ILE A 49 -7.10 3.81 -3.18
CA ILE A 49 -6.33 2.70 -2.57
C ILE A 49 -7.14 1.41 -2.74
N ASN A 50 -6.58 0.47 -3.50
CA ASN A 50 -7.23 -0.82 -3.79
C ASN A 50 -6.25 -1.99 -3.90
N CYS A 51 -4.99 -1.79 -3.45
CA CYS A 51 -3.95 -2.81 -3.54
C CYS A 51 -3.05 -2.77 -2.30
N VAL A 52 -2.56 -3.91 -1.87
CA VAL A 52 -1.49 -4.05 -0.87
C VAL A 52 -0.34 -4.83 -1.48
N VAL A 53 0.86 -4.27 -1.38
CA VAL A 53 2.09 -4.91 -1.84
C VAL A 53 2.88 -5.40 -0.64
N ILE A 54 3.16 -6.69 -0.62
CA ILE A 54 3.98 -7.34 0.40
C ILE A 54 5.42 -7.40 -0.07
N HIS A 55 6.33 -6.98 0.80
CA HIS A 55 7.78 -6.96 0.59
C HIS A 55 8.51 -7.77 1.65
N ALA A 56 9.75 -8.14 1.37
CA ALA A 56 10.72 -8.56 2.36
C ALA A 56 11.85 -7.53 2.39
N THR A 57 12.24 -7.07 3.58
CA THR A 57 13.18 -5.95 3.77
C THR A 57 14.58 -6.23 3.24
N VAL A 58 14.99 -7.52 3.14
CA VAL A 58 16.37 -7.95 2.91
C VAL A 58 17.33 -7.46 4.01
N LEU A 59 16.78 -6.91 5.10
CA LEU A 59 17.49 -6.41 6.28
C LEU A 59 17.21 -7.33 7.49
N ASN A 60 18.01 -7.16 8.55
CA ASN A 60 17.98 -8.10 9.67
C ASN A 60 17.06 -7.67 10.80
N SER A 61 16.67 -6.40 10.87
CA SER A 61 15.86 -5.88 11.97
C SER A 61 14.90 -4.76 11.56
N VAL A 62 13.94 -4.49 12.43
CA VAL A 62 13.03 -3.35 12.32
C VAL A 62 13.81 -2.03 12.39
N GLU A 63 14.76 -1.94 13.32
CA GLU A 63 15.57 -0.75 13.57
C GLU A 63 16.37 -0.36 12.32
N GLU A 64 17.02 -1.33 11.68
CA GLU A 64 17.78 -1.12 10.46
C GLU A 64 16.86 -0.64 9.31
N THR A 65 15.68 -1.23 9.18
CA THR A 65 14.66 -0.85 8.20
C THR A 65 14.16 0.57 8.46
N VAL A 66 13.81 0.90 9.72
CA VAL A 66 13.36 2.23 10.13
C VAL A 66 14.43 3.28 9.82
N GLN A 67 15.71 3.04 10.16
CA GLN A 67 16.81 3.95 9.86
C GLN A 67 16.99 4.16 8.36
N THR A 68 16.82 3.11 7.57
CA THR A 68 16.85 3.19 6.11
C THR A 68 15.75 4.09 5.57
N PHE A 69 14.52 3.94 6.07
CA PHE A 69 13.36 4.72 5.61
C PHE A 69 13.34 6.16 6.14
N LEU A 70 14.01 6.44 7.27
CA LEU A 70 14.20 7.79 7.77
C LEU A 70 15.28 8.57 7.00
N ASN A 71 16.15 7.90 6.25
CA ASN A 71 17.20 8.54 5.49
C ASN A 71 16.66 9.07 4.15
N PRO A 72 16.60 10.40 3.92
CA PRO A 72 16.05 10.96 2.68
C PRO A 72 16.90 10.63 1.44
N ALA A 73 18.19 10.33 1.61
CA ALA A 73 19.06 9.96 0.50
C ALA A 73 18.73 8.57 -0.08
N LYS A 74 18.05 7.70 0.67
CA LYS A 74 17.65 6.37 0.22
C LYS A 74 16.47 6.38 -0.73
N LYS A 75 15.62 7.40 -0.70
CA LYS A 75 14.44 7.56 -1.58
C LYS A 75 13.55 6.32 -1.61
N VAL A 76 13.38 5.66 -0.47
CA VAL A 76 12.58 4.45 -0.29
C VAL A 76 11.84 4.50 1.05
N SER A 77 10.64 3.99 1.08
CA SER A 77 9.81 3.81 2.28
C SER A 77 8.72 2.77 2.05
N ALA A 78 8.04 2.37 3.11
CA ALA A 78 6.76 1.67 3.04
C ALA A 78 5.81 2.26 4.09
N HIS A 79 4.54 1.89 4.03
CA HIS A 79 3.56 2.36 5.02
C HIS A 79 3.78 1.68 6.36
N PHE A 80 4.08 0.38 6.35
CA PHE A 80 4.29 -0.43 7.54
C PHE A 80 5.56 -1.25 7.43
N VAL A 81 6.22 -1.45 8.57
CA VAL A 81 7.31 -2.41 8.78
C VAL A 81 6.85 -3.41 9.83
N VAL A 82 7.01 -4.70 9.55
CA VAL A 82 6.64 -5.80 10.45
C VAL A 82 7.87 -6.59 10.84
N GLY A 83 8.18 -6.61 12.12
CA GLY A 83 9.32 -7.33 12.67
C GLY A 83 9.06 -8.81 12.91
N ARG A 84 10.10 -9.54 13.27
CA ARG A 84 10.08 -11.00 13.48
C ARG A 84 9.09 -11.46 14.54
N GLU A 85 8.90 -10.66 15.60
CA GLU A 85 8.00 -10.92 16.73
C GLU A 85 6.59 -10.32 16.49
N GLY A 86 6.28 -9.89 15.26
CA GLY A 86 4.99 -9.30 14.92
C GLY A 86 4.84 -7.83 15.32
N GLN A 87 5.91 -7.17 15.80
CA GLN A 87 5.87 -5.74 16.08
C GLN A 87 5.63 -4.96 14.78
N VAL A 88 4.76 -3.96 14.84
CA VAL A 88 4.38 -3.13 13.69
C VAL A 88 4.85 -1.70 13.91
N VAL A 89 5.58 -1.16 12.94
CA VAL A 89 5.94 0.27 12.90
C VAL A 89 5.28 0.89 11.67
N GLN A 90 4.52 1.96 11.88
CA GLN A 90 4.00 2.75 10.78
C GLN A 90 4.99 3.84 10.41
N MET A 91 5.40 3.90 9.12
CA MET A 91 6.38 4.84 8.61
C MET A 91 5.77 5.93 7.72
N VAL A 92 4.64 5.65 7.07
CA VAL A 92 3.93 6.59 6.21
C VAL A 92 2.44 6.49 6.48
N PRO A 93 1.70 7.61 6.62
CA PRO A 93 0.24 7.59 6.68
C PRO A 93 -0.35 6.91 5.44
N VAL A 94 -1.41 6.14 5.61
CA VAL A 94 -2.01 5.37 4.50
C VAL A 94 -2.51 6.28 3.38
N GLU A 95 -2.93 7.49 3.71
CA GLU A 95 -3.39 8.51 2.77
C GLU A 95 -2.27 9.12 1.92
N LYS A 96 -1.03 9.01 2.36
CA LYS A 96 0.16 9.44 1.61
C LYS A 96 0.66 8.32 0.69
N ARG A 97 1.49 8.68 -0.27
CA ARG A 97 2.16 7.75 -1.17
C ARG A 97 3.55 7.41 -0.61
N ALA A 98 3.74 6.18 -0.14
CA ALA A 98 5.06 5.65 0.17
C ALA A 98 5.79 5.22 -1.12
N TRP A 99 7.12 5.21 -1.09
CA TRP A 99 7.96 4.88 -2.25
C TRP A 99 8.53 3.46 -2.11
N HIS A 100 7.68 2.44 -2.35
CA HIS A 100 8.04 1.04 -2.13
C HIS A 100 8.09 0.18 -3.40
N ALA A 101 7.29 0.46 -4.43
CA ALA A 101 7.15 -0.42 -5.60
C ALA A 101 8.11 -0.09 -6.74
N GLY A 102 8.64 1.15 -6.78
CA GLY A 102 9.48 1.62 -7.90
C GLY A 102 8.74 1.59 -9.23
N ILE A 103 9.45 1.24 -10.31
CA ILE A 103 8.82 1.03 -11.62
C ILE A 103 8.00 -0.25 -11.54
N SER A 104 6.68 -0.12 -11.70
CA SER A 104 5.74 -1.20 -11.39
C SER A 104 4.43 -1.05 -12.12
N GLU A 105 3.75 -2.17 -12.33
CA GLU A 105 2.43 -2.25 -12.98
C GLU A 105 1.63 -3.40 -12.38
N LEU A 106 0.33 -3.22 -12.24
CA LEU A 106 -0.61 -4.29 -11.87
C LEU A 106 -1.80 -4.26 -12.83
N GLU A 107 -2.02 -5.37 -13.55
CA GLU A 107 -3.12 -5.53 -14.51
C GLU A 107 -3.18 -4.40 -15.57
N GLY A 108 -2.03 -3.97 -16.09
CA GLY A 108 -1.92 -2.90 -17.09
C GLY A 108 -1.97 -1.47 -16.51
N VAL A 109 -2.10 -1.32 -15.18
CA VAL A 109 -2.10 -0.02 -14.51
C VAL A 109 -0.72 0.25 -13.94
N PRO A 110 0.03 1.25 -14.44
CA PRO A 110 1.38 1.59 -13.95
C PRO A 110 1.33 2.34 -12.61
N HIS A 111 2.54 2.61 -12.07
CA HIS A 111 2.74 3.43 -10.86
C HIS A 111 2.00 2.89 -9.63
N VAL A 112 2.24 1.63 -9.28
CA VAL A 112 1.55 0.93 -8.19
C VAL A 112 1.63 1.69 -6.85
N ASN A 113 2.68 2.49 -6.59
CA ASN A 113 2.73 3.36 -5.40
C ASN A 113 1.51 4.28 -5.27
N ASP A 114 0.92 4.72 -6.37
CA ASP A 114 -0.15 5.72 -6.37
C ASP A 114 -1.43 5.20 -5.70
N TYR A 115 -1.71 3.89 -5.81
CA TYR A 115 -2.96 3.27 -5.39
C TYR A 115 -2.78 2.07 -4.44
N SER A 116 -1.57 1.88 -3.90
CA SER A 116 -1.28 0.74 -3.01
C SER A 116 -0.81 1.17 -1.62
N VAL A 117 -0.86 0.20 -0.70
CA VAL A 117 -0.20 0.25 0.61
C VAL A 117 0.95 -0.75 0.60
N GLY A 118 2.18 -0.32 0.88
CA GLY A 118 3.34 -1.20 1.01
C GLY A 118 3.53 -1.67 2.45
N ILE A 119 3.76 -2.97 2.63
CA ILE A 119 4.10 -3.60 3.91
C ILE A 119 5.43 -4.32 3.75
N GLU A 120 6.43 -3.88 4.49
CA GLU A 120 7.75 -4.50 4.57
C GLU A 120 7.83 -5.46 5.74
N ILE A 121 8.19 -6.71 5.49
CA ILE A 121 8.34 -7.75 6.52
C ILE A 121 9.82 -8.05 6.69
N VAL A 122 10.32 -7.96 7.92
CA VAL A 122 11.73 -8.26 8.21
C VAL A 122 12.02 -9.73 7.90
N ASN A 123 12.77 -9.94 6.82
CA ASN A 123 13.15 -11.24 6.30
C ASN A 123 14.32 -11.07 5.33
N ARG A 124 15.27 -12.00 5.31
CA ARG A 124 16.46 -11.94 4.45
C ARG A 124 16.18 -12.21 2.97
N ASN A 125 14.98 -12.68 2.65
CA ASN A 125 14.55 -13.01 1.29
C ASN A 125 15.48 -14.01 0.57
N ASP A 126 16.11 -14.90 1.34
CA ASP A 126 17.07 -15.90 0.84
C ASP A 126 16.43 -17.28 0.56
N GLY A 127 15.12 -17.39 0.75
CA GLY A 127 14.36 -18.64 0.60
C GLY A 127 14.59 -19.67 1.71
N LYS A 128 15.41 -19.33 2.72
CA LYS A 128 15.74 -20.18 3.89
C LYS A 128 15.24 -19.58 5.20
N ASP A 129 15.12 -18.26 5.25
CA ASP A 129 14.60 -17.52 6.40
C ASP A 129 13.06 -17.59 6.38
N PRO A 130 12.40 -18.39 7.25
CA PRO A 130 10.95 -18.53 7.21
C PRO A 130 10.28 -17.27 7.75
N PHE A 131 9.13 -16.90 7.18
CA PHE A 131 8.23 -15.91 7.80
C PHE A 131 7.58 -16.54 9.02
N THR A 132 7.56 -15.81 10.15
CA THR A 132 7.02 -16.31 11.43
C THR A 132 5.49 -16.23 11.47
N ASP A 133 4.89 -17.02 12.37
CA ASP A 133 3.44 -16.93 12.64
C ASP A 133 3.05 -15.53 13.11
N ALA A 134 3.87 -14.93 13.97
CA ALA A 134 3.66 -13.57 14.47
C ALA A 134 3.66 -12.52 13.32
N GLN A 135 4.52 -12.69 12.31
CA GLN A 135 4.51 -11.83 11.13
C GLN A 135 3.22 -11.98 10.31
N TYR A 136 2.77 -13.22 10.08
CA TYR A 136 1.49 -13.45 9.37
C TYR A 136 0.30 -12.83 10.11
N GLU A 137 0.22 -13.01 11.43
CA GLU A 137 -0.86 -12.43 12.25
C GLU A 137 -0.83 -10.89 12.23
N ALA A 138 0.36 -10.29 12.33
CA ALA A 138 0.51 -8.84 12.28
C ALA A 138 0.09 -8.28 10.91
N VAL A 139 0.55 -8.90 9.81
CA VAL A 139 0.15 -8.50 8.44
C VAL A 139 -1.34 -8.68 8.23
N ALA A 140 -1.92 -9.80 8.67
CA ALA A 140 -3.37 -10.03 8.60
C ALA A 140 -4.16 -8.97 9.38
N GLY A 141 -3.68 -8.56 10.55
CA GLY A 141 -4.24 -7.46 11.33
C GLY A 141 -4.25 -6.14 10.57
N ILE A 142 -3.14 -5.81 9.88
CA ILE A 142 -3.06 -4.62 9.02
C ILE A 142 -4.06 -4.73 7.86
N ILE A 143 -4.17 -5.90 7.21
CA ILE A 143 -5.12 -6.10 6.11
C ILE A 143 -6.56 -5.92 6.58
N ARG A 144 -6.95 -6.51 7.73
CA ARG A 144 -8.29 -6.32 8.30
C ARG A 144 -8.59 -4.84 8.58
N PHE A 145 -7.63 -4.12 9.16
CA PHE A 145 -7.74 -2.68 9.39
C PHE A 145 -7.95 -1.90 8.08
N LEU A 146 -7.20 -2.21 7.02
CA LEU A 146 -7.34 -1.56 5.73
C LEU A 146 -8.68 -1.91 5.05
N ARG A 147 -9.13 -3.16 5.15
CA ARG A 147 -10.42 -3.63 4.61
C ARG A 147 -11.64 -2.96 5.23
N ALA A 148 -11.52 -2.46 6.46
CA ALA A 148 -12.58 -1.68 7.08
C ALA A 148 -12.90 -0.36 6.32
N ARG A 149 -11.97 0.08 5.45
CA ARG A 149 -12.10 1.36 4.72
C ARG A 149 -11.95 1.25 3.21
N TYR A 150 -11.18 0.29 2.74
CA TYR A 150 -10.84 0.14 1.33
C TYR A 150 -11.32 -1.19 0.77
N ALA A 151 -11.75 -1.19 -0.50
CA ALA A 151 -12.10 -2.42 -1.21
C ALA A 151 -10.82 -3.18 -1.58
N LEU A 152 -10.39 -4.10 -0.73
CA LEU A 152 -9.16 -4.89 -0.87
C LEU A 152 -9.50 -6.39 -0.96
N PRO A 153 -9.93 -6.91 -2.12
CA PRO A 153 -10.12 -8.34 -2.32
C PRO A 153 -8.77 -9.09 -2.25
N ASP A 154 -8.83 -10.40 -2.02
CA ASP A 154 -7.63 -11.24 -1.91
C ASP A 154 -6.73 -11.14 -3.14
N SER A 155 -7.30 -10.97 -4.35
CA SER A 155 -6.56 -10.78 -5.60
C SER A 155 -5.73 -9.49 -5.66
N ARG A 156 -5.96 -8.56 -4.75
CA ARG A 156 -5.22 -7.29 -4.64
C ARG A 156 -4.17 -7.30 -3.52
N LEU A 157 -3.94 -8.46 -2.89
CA LEU A 157 -2.79 -8.71 -2.03
C LEU A 157 -1.70 -9.34 -2.88
N VAL A 158 -0.67 -8.56 -3.25
CA VAL A 158 0.31 -8.97 -4.27
C VAL A 158 1.74 -8.89 -3.75
N SER A 159 2.65 -9.64 -4.38
CA SER A 159 4.08 -9.55 -4.09
C SER A 159 4.74 -8.40 -4.87
N HIS A 160 5.85 -7.86 -4.35
CA HIS A 160 6.68 -6.94 -5.12
C HIS A 160 7.19 -7.60 -6.41
N ALA A 161 7.56 -8.88 -6.34
CA ALA A 161 8.00 -9.65 -7.51
C ALA A 161 6.96 -9.66 -8.65
N ALA A 162 5.66 -9.75 -8.31
CA ALA A 162 4.58 -9.82 -9.30
C ALA A 162 4.34 -8.53 -10.07
N ILE A 163 4.66 -7.38 -9.46
CA ILE A 163 4.35 -6.05 -10.02
C ILE A 163 5.56 -5.30 -10.56
N ALA A 164 6.79 -5.74 -10.24
CA ALA A 164 8.01 -5.04 -10.60
C ALA A 164 8.31 -5.13 -12.11
N LEU A 165 8.69 -3.99 -12.69
CA LEU A 165 9.14 -3.92 -14.09
C LEU A 165 10.63 -3.55 -14.18
N PRO A 166 11.38 -4.16 -15.16
CA PRO A 166 10.97 -5.32 -15.94
C PRO A 166 10.73 -6.55 -15.07
N ALA A 167 9.99 -7.53 -15.58
CA ALA A 167 9.74 -8.79 -14.88
C ALA A 167 11.06 -9.45 -14.42
N GLY A 168 11.08 -9.96 -13.19
CA GLY A 168 12.28 -10.55 -12.59
C GLY A 168 13.23 -9.54 -11.93
N ARG A 169 12.97 -8.22 -12.00
CA ARG A 169 13.76 -7.19 -11.29
C ARG A 169 13.74 -7.37 -9.78
N LYS A 170 12.68 -7.94 -9.26
CA LYS A 170 12.47 -8.20 -7.82
C LYS A 170 12.05 -9.65 -7.59
N SER A 171 12.41 -10.19 -6.43
CA SER A 171 12.08 -11.56 -6.02
C SER A 171 11.30 -11.63 -4.72
N ASP A 172 11.13 -10.49 -4.05
CA ASP A 172 10.51 -10.43 -2.73
C ASP A 172 8.96 -10.42 -2.79
N PRO A 173 8.28 -10.98 -1.79
CA PRO A 173 8.82 -11.78 -0.68
C PRO A 173 8.94 -13.27 -1.07
N LEU A 174 10.15 -13.79 -1.15
CA LEU A 174 10.40 -15.19 -1.53
C LEU A 174 9.93 -16.15 -0.42
N GLY A 175 9.08 -17.11 -0.80
CA GLY A 175 8.54 -18.10 0.14
C GLY A 175 7.40 -17.60 1.05
N PHE A 176 6.85 -16.42 0.80
CA PHE A 176 5.68 -15.92 1.54
C PHE A 176 4.40 -16.62 1.06
N ASP A 177 3.60 -17.13 2.01
CA ASP A 177 2.35 -17.85 1.75
C ASP A 177 1.15 -16.88 1.72
N PHE A 178 0.76 -16.45 0.52
CA PHE A 178 -0.40 -15.58 0.31
C PHE A 178 -1.73 -16.27 0.64
N ALA A 179 -1.85 -17.59 0.45
CA ALA A 179 -3.08 -18.32 0.78
C ALA A 179 -3.31 -18.31 2.30
N ARG A 180 -2.24 -18.53 3.07
CA ARG A 180 -2.25 -18.39 4.52
C ARG A 180 -2.64 -16.98 4.96
N LEU A 181 -2.02 -15.94 4.37
CA LEU A 181 -2.38 -14.56 4.68
C LEU A 181 -3.87 -14.29 4.43
N CYS A 182 -4.40 -14.70 3.27
CA CYS A 182 -5.81 -14.52 2.92
C CYS A 182 -6.73 -15.22 3.92
N ALA A 183 -6.36 -16.42 4.40
CA ALA A 183 -7.12 -17.15 5.40
C ALA A 183 -7.19 -16.43 6.76
N LEU A 184 -6.08 -15.84 7.20
CA LEU A 184 -5.97 -15.09 8.45
C LEU A 184 -6.60 -13.70 8.39
N ALA A 185 -6.68 -13.10 7.21
CA ALA A 185 -7.17 -11.74 7.00
C ALA A 185 -8.69 -11.63 6.74
N LYS A 186 -9.42 -12.71 6.92
CA LYS A 186 -10.90 -12.77 6.79
C LYS A 186 -11.64 -12.06 7.91
#